data_ee4f44d8558e22835604365f683550f1
#
_entry.id   ee4f44d8558e22835604365f683550f1
#
_cell.length_a   1.000
_cell.length_b   1.000
_cell.length_c   1.000
_cell.angle_alpha   90.00
_cell.angle_beta   90.00
_cell.angle_gamma   90.00
#
_symmetry.space_group_name_H-M   'P 1'
#
loop_
_entity.id
_entity.type
_entity.pdbx_description
1 polymer ?
#
loop_
_entity_poly.entity_id
_entity_poly.type
_entity_poly.pdbx_seq_one_letter_code
_entity_poly.pdbx_strand_id
1 'polypeptide(L)'
;MSVLRNKRPSPALVVAVLALVAALGGTAVAAKKIRGSQIKKTAIKAKHIKDGNVTEPKLGFDAKSYAKVSGPGLVTQSRGVVAVSRNRTGRYCFDLAFTANNAVATPDGTTPRGTTTQTQVPAAGGCVAPFTDATVFTINPNDQFANRPFFVQFD
;
A
#
# COMPACT_ATOMS: atom_id res chain seq x y z
N MET A 1 -55.26 -15.88 55.07
CA MET A 1 -54.18 -16.78 54.51
C MET A 1 -54.57 -17.17 53.12
N SER A 2 -53.92 -16.58 52.11
CA SER A 2 -54.20 -16.88 50.68
C SER A 2 -53.45 -18.14 50.30
N VAL A 3 -54.17 -19.18 49.93
CA VAL A 3 -53.61 -20.46 49.45
C VAL A 3 -53.08 -20.24 48.02
N LEU A 4 -51.77 -20.14 47.89
CA LEU A 4 -51.07 -20.16 46.56
C LEU A 4 -51.34 -21.53 45.94
N ARG A 5 -52.34 -21.59 45.07
CA ARG A 5 -52.67 -22.75 44.24
C ARG A 5 -51.55 -23.01 43.26
N ASN A 6 -50.79 -24.03 43.53
CA ASN A 6 -49.66 -24.50 42.67
C ASN A 6 -50.20 -24.95 41.29
N LYS A 7 -50.42 -24.00 40.34
CA LYS A 7 -50.87 -24.29 39.00
C LYS A 7 -49.65 -24.83 38.19
N ARG A 8 -49.70 -26.09 37.87
CA ARG A 8 -48.70 -26.68 36.93
C ARG A 8 -48.75 -25.88 35.63
N PRO A 9 -47.58 -25.46 35.08
CA PRO A 9 -47.56 -24.72 33.82
C PRO A 9 -48.19 -25.58 32.72
N SER A 10 -49.02 -24.97 31.89
CA SER A 10 -49.64 -25.65 30.76
C SER A 10 -48.57 -26.13 29.75
N PRO A 11 -48.76 -27.26 29.09
CA PRO A 11 -47.78 -27.73 28.08
C PRO A 11 -47.52 -26.69 27.00
N ALA A 12 -48.51 -25.89 26.64
CA ALA A 12 -48.39 -24.79 25.68
C ALA A 12 -47.43 -23.68 26.18
N LEU A 13 -47.47 -23.36 27.48
CA LEU A 13 -46.55 -22.37 28.06
C LEU A 13 -45.08 -22.85 28.02
N VAL A 14 -44.87 -24.17 28.28
CA VAL A 14 -43.53 -24.72 28.23
C VAL A 14 -42.95 -24.67 26.79
N VAL A 15 -43.80 -25.04 25.81
CA VAL A 15 -43.37 -24.95 24.38
C VAL A 15 -43.11 -23.52 23.96
N ALA A 16 -43.95 -22.57 24.38
CA ALA A 16 -43.74 -21.14 24.06
C ALA A 16 -42.43 -20.58 24.64
N VAL A 17 -42.10 -20.93 25.88
CA VAL A 17 -40.83 -20.52 26.52
C VAL A 17 -39.63 -21.17 25.83
N LEU A 18 -39.67 -22.42 25.45
CA LEU A 18 -38.62 -23.10 24.71
C LEU A 18 -38.42 -22.45 23.32
N ALA A 19 -39.49 -22.16 22.62
CA ALA A 19 -39.42 -21.45 21.33
C ALA A 19 -38.83 -20.07 21.46
N LEU A 20 -39.17 -19.31 22.51
CA LEU A 20 -38.61 -17.98 22.78
C LEU A 20 -37.12 -18.06 23.08
N VAL A 21 -36.68 -19.02 23.90
CA VAL A 21 -35.26 -19.23 24.20
C VAL A 21 -34.48 -19.61 22.95
N ALA A 22 -35.02 -20.47 22.09
CA ALA A 22 -34.41 -20.84 20.81
C ALA A 22 -34.32 -19.65 19.84
N ALA A 23 -35.36 -18.82 19.76
CA ALA A 23 -35.38 -17.61 18.93
C ALA A 23 -34.37 -16.56 19.40
N LEU A 24 -34.24 -16.35 20.70
CA LEU A 24 -33.27 -15.40 21.28
C LEU A 24 -31.84 -15.92 21.19
N GLY A 25 -31.61 -17.23 21.30
CA GLY A 25 -30.29 -17.85 21.16
C GLY A 25 -29.76 -17.82 19.72
N GLY A 26 -30.64 -17.86 18.72
CA GLY A 26 -30.23 -17.87 17.30
C GLY A 26 -29.64 -16.55 16.79
N THR A 27 -29.99 -15.42 17.41
CA THR A 27 -29.51 -14.09 16.95
C THR A 27 -28.07 -13.76 17.38
N ALA A 28 -27.55 -14.44 18.42
CA ALA A 28 -26.19 -14.19 18.92
C ALA A 28 -25.07 -14.66 17.97
N VAL A 29 -25.36 -15.52 16.99
CA VAL A 29 -24.37 -16.05 16.05
C VAL A 29 -24.15 -15.11 14.85
N ALA A 30 -25.12 -14.30 14.48
CA ALA A 30 -25.07 -13.40 13.33
C ALA A 30 -24.11 -12.19 13.53
N ALA A 31 -23.80 -11.83 14.78
CA ALA A 31 -22.95 -10.70 15.11
C ALA A 31 -21.45 -11.08 15.23
N LYS A 32 -21.08 -12.33 14.96
CA LYS A 32 -19.68 -12.75 15.04
C LYS A 32 -18.88 -12.12 13.92
N LYS A 33 -18.04 -11.16 14.27
CA LYS A 33 -17.13 -10.49 13.33
C LYS A 33 -16.33 -11.53 12.55
N ILE A 34 -16.48 -11.57 11.22
CA ILE A 34 -15.71 -12.45 10.35
C ILE A 34 -14.23 -12.05 10.46
N ARG A 35 -13.38 -12.99 10.88
CA ARG A 35 -11.93 -12.79 10.93
C ARG A 35 -11.33 -13.08 9.56
N GLY A 36 -10.24 -12.40 9.21
CA GLY A 36 -9.56 -12.61 7.93
C GLY A 36 -9.16 -14.07 7.67
N SER A 37 -8.83 -14.84 8.73
CA SER A 37 -8.53 -16.28 8.65
C SER A 37 -9.72 -17.16 8.23
N GLN A 38 -10.94 -16.65 8.35
CA GLN A 38 -12.16 -17.36 7.95
C GLN A 38 -12.49 -17.18 6.46
N ILE A 39 -11.78 -16.27 5.79
CA ILE A 39 -11.92 -16.01 4.36
C ILE A 39 -10.92 -16.92 3.64
N LYS A 40 -11.44 -17.91 2.89
CA LYS A 40 -10.57 -18.80 2.10
C LYS A 40 -9.80 -17.98 1.06
N LYS A 41 -8.56 -18.38 0.78
CA LYS A 41 -7.78 -17.82 -0.35
C LYS A 41 -8.64 -17.88 -1.62
N THR A 42 -8.63 -16.85 -2.42
CA THR A 42 -9.43 -16.71 -3.66
C THR A 42 -10.94 -16.58 -3.49
N ALA A 43 -11.47 -16.51 -2.26
CA ALA A 43 -12.90 -16.29 -2.04
C ALA A 43 -13.38 -14.90 -2.48
N ILE A 44 -12.50 -13.88 -2.40
CA ILE A 44 -12.78 -12.52 -2.87
C ILE A 44 -12.34 -12.44 -4.32
N LYS A 45 -13.28 -12.28 -5.24
CA LYS A 45 -13.05 -12.06 -6.67
C LYS A 45 -13.28 -10.58 -7.01
N ALA A 46 -12.74 -10.11 -8.13
CA ALA A 46 -12.91 -8.72 -8.58
C ALA A 46 -14.37 -8.24 -8.55
N LYS A 47 -15.32 -9.09 -8.96
CA LYS A 47 -16.76 -8.79 -8.91
C LYS A 47 -17.34 -8.50 -7.53
N HIS A 48 -16.63 -8.88 -6.46
CA HIS A 48 -17.05 -8.62 -5.07
C HIS A 48 -16.51 -7.30 -4.53
N ILE A 49 -15.67 -6.63 -5.29
CA ILE A 49 -15.06 -5.36 -4.92
C ILE A 49 -15.66 -4.31 -5.87
N LYS A 50 -16.45 -3.39 -5.31
CA LYS A 50 -16.99 -2.29 -6.10
C LYS A 50 -15.84 -1.36 -6.53
N ASP A 51 -15.91 -0.87 -7.77
CA ASP A 51 -14.93 0.07 -8.31
C ASP A 51 -14.76 1.28 -7.38
N GLY A 52 -13.49 1.67 -7.15
CA GLY A 52 -13.13 2.75 -6.23
C GLY A 52 -13.06 2.37 -4.75
N ASN A 53 -13.49 1.17 -4.34
CA ASN A 53 -13.40 0.76 -2.93
C ASN A 53 -11.99 0.41 -2.46
N VAL A 54 -11.09 0.05 -3.38
CA VAL A 54 -9.67 -0.12 -3.10
C VAL A 54 -8.98 1.20 -3.44
N THR A 55 -8.83 2.04 -2.45
CA THR A 55 -8.16 3.35 -2.58
C THR A 55 -6.67 3.20 -2.29
N GLU A 56 -5.87 4.15 -2.74
CA GLU A 56 -4.41 4.16 -2.55
C GLU A 56 -3.94 3.90 -1.10
N PRO A 57 -4.58 4.45 -0.04
CA PRO A 57 -4.18 4.13 1.33
C PRO A 57 -4.38 2.66 1.74
N LYS A 58 -5.18 1.90 0.98
CA LYS A 58 -5.42 0.46 1.22
C LYS A 58 -4.47 -0.43 0.43
N LEU A 59 -3.80 0.12 -0.57
CA LEU A 59 -2.69 -0.49 -1.27
C LEU A 59 -1.43 -0.11 -0.48
N GLY A 60 -0.66 -1.07 0.01
CA GLY A 60 0.62 -0.77 0.67
C GLY A 60 1.51 0.14 -0.17
N PHE A 61 2.57 0.69 0.43
CA PHE A 61 3.49 1.60 -0.24
C PHE A 61 4.10 1.00 -1.52
N ASP A 62 4.21 -0.32 -1.59
CA ASP A 62 4.85 -1.06 -2.68
C ASP A 62 4.11 -0.93 -4.03
N ALA A 63 2.86 -0.48 -4.04
CA ALA A 63 2.06 -0.48 -5.25
C ALA A 63 2.36 0.68 -6.22
N LYS A 64 2.89 1.82 -5.76
CA LYS A 64 3.16 2.99 -6.63
C LYS A 64 4.04 4.03 -5.92
N SER A 65 5.33 3.74 -5.77
CA SER A 65 6.29 4.74 -5.30
C SER A 65 6.96 5.41 -6.48
N TYR A 66 7.01 6.71 -6.50
CA TYR A 66 7.55 7.47 -7.62
C TYR A 66 8.12 8.81 -7.20
N ALA A 67 8.99 9.38 -8.03
CA ALA A 67 9.38 10.78 -7.95
C ALA A 67 9.57 11.40 -9.34
N LYS A 68 9.28 12.68 -9.44
CA LYS A 68 9.76 13.57 -10.48
C LYS A 68 10.87 14.43 -9.90
N VAL A 69 12.06 14.34 -10.47
CA VAL A 69 13.26 15.03 -9.99
C VAL A 69 13.77 15.97 -11.06
N SER A 70 14.02 17.21 -10.68
CA SER A 70 14.63 18.21 -11.57
C SER A 70 16.14 18.01 -11.73
N GLY A 71 16.75 18.61 -12.74
CA GLY A 71 18.21 18.56 -12.93
C GLY A 71 19.04 18.95 -11.71
N PRO A 72 18.68 20.01 -10.97
CA PRO A 72 19.34 20.34 -9.69
C PRO A 72 19.12 19.32 -8.55
N GLY A 73 18.19 18.38 -8.68
CA GLY A 73 17.88 17.37 -7.65
C GLY A 73 16.69 17.72 -6.77
N LEU A 74 15.89 18.73 -7.15
CA LEU A 74 14.67 19.07 -6.41
C LEU A 74 13.56 18.08 -6.78
N VAL A 75 12.91 17.54 -5.77
CA VAL A 75 11.72 16.69 -5.93
C VAL A 75 10.51 17.60 -6.14
N THR A 76 9.86 17.48 -7.29
CA THR A 76 8.68 18.29 -7.63
C THR A 76 7.38 17.54 -7.37
N GLN A 77 7.41 16.21 -7.46
CA GLN A 77 6.29 15.32 -7.15
C GLN A 77 6.88 14.02 -6.63
N SER A 78 6.32 13.47 -5.56
CA SER A 78 6.76 12.16 -5.07
C SER A 78 5.70 11.46 -4.23
N ARG A 79 5.88 10.16 -4.11
CA ARG A 79 5.23 9.30 -3.14
C ARG A 79 6.21 8.23 -2.70
N GLY A 80 6.27 7.94 -1.39
CA GLY A 80 7.19 6.95 -0.83
C GLY A 80 8.67 7.34 -0.86
N VAL A 81 9.01 8.54 -1.32
CA VAL A 81 10.37 9.12 -1.31
C VAL A 81 10.45 10.10 -0.16
N VAL A 82 11.38 9.87 0.77
CA VAL A 82 11.65 10.74 1.93
C VAL A 82 12.48 11.92 1.50
N ALA A 83 13.59 11.67 0.79
CA ALA A 83 14.48 12.71 0.31
C ALA A 83 15.32 12.24 -0.89
N VAL A 84 15.87 13.21 -1.63
CA VAL A 84 16.80 12.99 -2.73
C VAL A 84 18.02 13.88 -2.53
N SER A 85 19.20 13.31 -2.68
CA SER A 85 20.47 14.04 -2.67
C SER A 85 21.17 13.90 -4.00
N ARG A 86 21.52 15.02 -4.63
CA ARG A 86 22.41 15.03 -5.79
C ARG A 86 23.84 15.24 -5.30
N ASN A 87 24.58 14.16 -5.12
CA ASN A 87 25.94 14.23 -4.57
C ASN A 87 27.04 14.48 -5.63
N ARG A 88 26.73 14.23 -6.92
CA ARG A 88 27.61 14.52 -8.07
C ARG A 88 26.77 14.83 -9.30
N THR A 89 27.42 15.37 -10.34
CA THR A 89 26.79 15.57 -11.65
C THR A 89 26.17 14.28 -12.15
N GLY A 90 24.88 14.32 -12.48
CA GLY A 90 24.13 13.18 -13.01
C GLY A 90 23.92 12.02 -12.05
N ARG A 91 24.21 12.15 -10.75
CA ARG A 91 23.98 11.11 -9.74
C ARG A 91 23.02 11.62 -8.68
N TYR A 92 21.93 10.86 -8.51
CA TYR A 92 20.86 11.16 -7.55
C TYR A 92 20.68 9.98 -6.62
N CYS A 93 20.87 10.19 -5.33
CA CYS A 93 20.76 9.19 -4.28
C CYS A 93 19.44 9.39 -3.54
N PHE A 94 18.73 8.31 -3.27
CA PHE A 94 17.39 8.31 -2.70
C PHE A 94 17.37 7.73 -1.29
N ASP A 95 16.60 8.38 -0.43
CA ASP A 95 16.10 7.88 0.85
C ASP A 95 14.61 7.57 0.67
N LEU A 96 14.22 6.32 0.89
CA LEU A 96 12.87 5.83 0.67
C LEU A 96 12.20 5.46 1.99
N ALA A 97 10.88 5.58 2.07
CA ALA A 97 10.12 5.17 3.24
C ALA A 97 9.93 3.64 3.34
N PHE A 98 10.55 2.86 2.45
CA PHE A 98 10.40 1.40 2.32
C PHE A 98 11.65 0.83 1.66
N THR A 99 11.82 -0.48 1.70
CA THR A 99 12.89 -1.18 0.97
C THR A 99 12.43 -1.44 -0.46
N ALA A 100 13.08 -0.81 -1.43
CA ALA A 100 12.82 -1.07 -2.85
C ALA A 100 13.56 -2.32 -3.32
N ASN A 101 12.94 -3.08 -4.21
CA ASN A 101 13.54 -4.23 -4.88
C ASN A 101 14.00 -3.88 -6.29
N ASN A 102 13.34 -2.90 -6.91
CA ASN A 102 13.62 -2.49 -8.28
C ASN A 102 13.34 -0.99 -8.46
N ALA A 103 13.95 -0.39 -9.49
CA ALA A 103 13.69 0.98 -9.90
C ALA A 103 13.76 1.12 -11.42
N VAL A 104 12.81 1.88 -11.96
CA VAL A 104 12.81 2.26 -13.36
C VAL A 104 12.80 3.78 -13.46
N ALA A 105 13.73 4.35 -14.22
CA ALA A 105 13.76 5.79 -14.46
C ALA A 105 13.68 6.09 -15.96
N THR A 106 13.06 7.23 -16.28
CA THR A 106 12.96 7.75 -17.63
C THR A 106 13.31 9.23 -17.67
N PRO A 107 14.07 9.72 -18.65
CA PRO A 107 14.29 11.15 -18.81
C PRO A 107 12.97 11.90 -18.96
N ASP A 108 12.89 13.10 -18.40
CA ASP A 108 11.76 14.00 -18.65
C ASP A 108 11.76 14.44 -20.13
N GLY A 109 10.58 14.59 -20.74
CA GLY A 109 10.43 14.99 -22.14
C GLY A 109 11.04 16.35 -22.50
N THR A 110 11.45 17.13 -21.52
CA THR A 110 12.19 18.41 -21.72
C THR A 110 13.69 18.20 -21.91
N THR A 111 14.22 16.98 -21.73
CA THR A 111 15.63 16.67 -21.91
C THR A 111 16.01 16.56 -23.38
N PRO A 112 17.28 16.84 -23.77
CA PRO A 112 17.75 16.57 -25.12
C PRO A 112 17.56 15.12 -25.53
N ARG A 113 17.25 14.88 -26.81
CA ARG A 113 17.16 13.54 -27.37
C ARG A 113 18.48 12.77 -27.14
N GLY A 114 18.38 11.47 -26.88
CA GLY A 114 19.53 10.62 -26.55
C GLY A 114 19.98 10.69 -25.09
N THR A 115 19.28 11.47 -24.24
CA THR A 115 19.48 11.38 -22.80
C THR A 115 19.01 10.02 -22.31
N THR A 116 19.80 9.34 -21.49
CA THR A 116 19.48 8.05 -20.89
C THR A 116 19.50 8.13 -19.37
N THR A 117 18.86 7.15 -18.74
CA THR A 117 18.89 6.97 -17.28
C THR A 117 19.33 5.54 -16.95
N GLN A 118 20.05 5.39 -15.84
CA GLN A 118 20.38 4.10 -15.26
C GLN A 118 19.95 4.11 -13.80
N THR A 119 19.46 2.98 -13.32
CA THR A 119 19.02 2.82 -11.93
C THR A 119 19.83 1.73 -11.25
N GLN A 120 20.03 1.86 -9.94
CA GLN A 120 20.64 0.84 -9.12
C GLN A 120 19.96 0.77 -7.75
N VAL A 121 19.56 -0.43 -7.35
CA VAL A 121 18.95 -0.76 -6.06
C VAL A 121 19.70 -1.98 -5.50
N PRO A 122 20.22 -1.93 -4.27
CA PRO A 122 20.42 -0.73 -3.45
C PRO A 122 21.37 0.29 -4.10
N ALA A 123 21.47 1.47 -3.52
CA ALA A 123 22.25 2.57 -4.09
C ALA A 123 23.72 2.17 -4.36
N ALA A 124 24.23 2.63 -5.49
CA ALA A 124 25.64 2.46 -5.85
C ALA A 124 26.58 3.15 -4.87
N GLY A 125 27.81 2.66 -4.79
CA GLY A 125 28.87 3.28 -4.02
C GLY A 125 29.02 4.78 -4.32
N GLY A 126 29.15 5.57 -3.25
CA GLY A 126 29.21 7.03 -3.30
C GLY A 126 27.93 7.74 -2.90
N CYS A 127 26.82 7.04 -2.69
CA CYS A 127 25.71 7.50 -1.87
C CYS A 127 26.03 7.25 -0.40
N VAL A 128 25.69 8.21 0.47
CA VAL A 128 25.95 8.12 1.92
C VAL A 128 24.63 8.18 2.67
N ALA A 129 24.61 7.57 3.83
CA ALA A 129 23.40 7.54 4.67
C ALA A 129 22.84 8.94 4.90
N PRO A 130 21.50 9.14 4.90
CA PRO A 130 20.47 8.12 4.76
C PRO A 130 20.16 7.70 3.30
N PHE A 131 20.77 8.28 2.29
CA PHE A 131 20.46 8.14 0.87
C PHE A 131 21.07 6.87 0.25
N THR A 132 20.79 5.71 0.84
CA THR A 132 21.42 4.43 0.43
C THR A 132 20.47 3.44 -0.23
N ASP A 133 19.20 3.80 -0.43
CA ASP A 133 18.18 2.86 -0.90
C ASP A 133 18.21 2.67 -2.40
N ALA A 134 18.39 3.75 -3.15
CA ALA A 134 18.49 3.69 -4.61
C ALA A 134 19.35 4.81 -5.19
N THR A 135 19.86 4.58 -6.39
CA THR A 135 20.59 5.60 -7.18
C THR A 135 20.00 5.67 -8.58
N VAL A 136 19.85 6.90 -9.08
CA VAL A 136 19.57 7.16 -10.49
C VAL A 136 20.73 7.95 -11.08
N PHE A 137 21.21 7.50 -12.23
CA PHE A 137 22.18 8.23 -13.04
C PHE A 137 21.47 8.82 -14.26
N THR A 138 21.82 10.04 -14.62
CA THR A 138 21.38 10.68 -15.87
C THR A 138 22.58 10.97 -16.75
N ILE A 139 22.50 10.56 -18.01
CA ILE A 139 23.59 10.53 -18.96
C ILE A 139 23.16 11.31 -20.20
N ASN A 140 24.02 12.19 -20.70
CA ASN A 140 23.77 12.95 -21.93
C ASN A 140 24.05 12.10 -23.19
N PRO A 141 23.69 12.59 -24.42
CA PRO A 141 23.94 11.88 -25.66
C PRO A 141 25.42 11.56 -25.98
N ASN A 142 26.36 12.14 -25.24
CA ASN A 142 27.79 11.92 -25.40
C ASN A 142 28.36 10.96 -24.34
N ASP A 143 27.49 10.14 -23.71
CA ASP A 143 27.83 9.19 -22.63
C ASP A 143 28.48 9.81 -21.39
N GLN A 144 28.19 11.08 -21.12
CA GLN A 144 28.70 11.80 -19.96
C GLN A 144 27.59 12.00 -18.93
N PHE A 145 27.93 11.89 -17.66
CA PHE A 145 27.01 12.24 -16.58
C PHE A 145 26.59 13.73 -16.69
N ALA A 146 25.28 13.98 -16.64
CA ALA A 146 24.73 15.30 -16.79
C ALA A 146 23.49 15.47 -15.88
N ASN A 147 23.33 16.65 -15.31
CA ASN A 147 22.16 16.96 -14.48
C ASN A 147 20.94 17.14 -15.38
N ARG A 148 20.09 16.14 -15.44
CA ARG A 148 18.88 16.12 -16.27
C ARG A 148 17.67 15.79 -15.42
N PRO A 149 16.51 16.38 -15.69
CA PRO A 149 15.26 16.02 -15.04
C PRO A 149 14.79 14.62 -15.52
N PHE A 150 14.17 13.88 -14.60
CA PHE A 150 13.70 12.53 -14.87
C PHE A 150 12.51 12.16 -13.98
N PHE A 151 11.82 11.12 -14.38
CA PHE A 151 10.86 10.39 -13.56
C PHE A 151 11.48 9.07 -13.10
N VAL A 152 11.16 8.64 -11.89
CA VAL A 152 11.55 7.34 -11.37
C VAL A 152 10.37 6.68 -10.66
N GLN A 153 10.27 5.37 -10.80
CA GLN A 153 9.31 4.53 -10.10
C GLN A 153 10.09 3.44 -9.37
N PHE A 154 9.62 3.10 -8.16
CA PHE A 154 10.16 2.05 -7.30
C PHE A 154 9.08 1.03 -6.98
N ASP A 155 9.45 -0.25 -6.80
CA ASP A 155 8.59 -1.35 -6.36
C ASP A 155 9.28 -2.25 -5.30
#